data_ec5f73c499bf201fa145d1821311f09c
#
_entry.id   ec5f73c499bf201fa145d1821311f09c
#
_cell.length_a   1.000
_cell.length_b   1.000
_cell.length_c   1.000
_cell.angle_alpha   90.00
_cell.angle_beta   90.00
_cell.angle_gamma   90.00
#
_symmetry.space_group_name_H-M   'P 1'
#
loop_
_entity.id
_entity.type
_entity.pdbx_description
1 polymer ?
#
loop_
_entity_poly.entity_id
_entity_poly.type
_entity_poly.pdbx_seq_one_letter_code
_entity_poly.pdbx_strand_id
1 'polypeptide(L)'
;MQLRVENWNDHLIRFVGEKDTWWAIATDIAKALDYVSAEHLLRRIPGKYKTKKLIPRNGISGQGREFYLLKEPGIYKAVFGSHKPEAEQFQDWVYQVIQQLRKQAGLQEY
;
A
#
# COMPACT_ATOMS: atom_id res chain seq x y z
N MET A 1 -10.81 6.35 8.88
CA MET A 1 -9.89 5.55 8.05
C MET A 1 -10.69 4.71 7.07
N GLN A 2 -10.27 4.70 5.82
CA GLN A 2 -10.91 3.91 4.76
C GLN A 2 -9.98 2.82 4.29
N LEU A 3 -10.57 1.68 3.90
CA LEU A 3 -9.84 0.58 3.29
C LEU A 3 -10.35 0.41 1.86
N ARG A 4 -9.44 0.40 0.91
CA ARG A 4 -9.74 0.14 -0.49
C ARG A 4 -8.91 -1.02 -0.98
N VAL A 5 -9.54 -1.95 -1.68
CA VAL A 5 -8.87 -3.11 -2.26
C VAL A 5 -8.89 -2.97 -3.77
N GLU A 6 -7.70 -3.01 -4.36
CA GLU A 6 -7.54 -2.91 -5.81
C GLU A 6 -6.79 -4.13 -6.33
N ASN A 7 -7.08 -4.52 -7.55
CA ASN A 7 -6.46 -5.71 -8.16
C ASN A 7 -5.42 -5.29 -9.19
N TRP A 8 -4.22 -5.88 -9.08
CA TRP A 8 -3.18 -5.74 -10.09
C TRP A 8 -2.63 -7.12 -10.44
N ASN A 9 -2.87 -7.57 -11.66
CA ASN A 9 -2.38 -8.87 -12.16
C ASN A 9 -2.67 -10.02 -11.17
N ASP A 10 -3.92 -10.09 -10.72
CA ASP A 10 -4.40 -11.10 -9.76
C ASP A 10 -3.80 -10.97 -8.35
N HIS A 11 -3.14 -9.86 -8.06
CA HIS A 11 -2.71 -9.52 -6.71
C HIS A 11 -3.65 -8.48 -6.13
N LEU A 12 -4.20 -8.77 -4.94
CA LEU A 12 -5.03 -7.80 -4.23
C LEU A 12 -4.15 -6.91 -3.39
N ILE A 13 -4.22 -5.61 -3.64
CA ILE A 13 -3.45 -4.61 -2.91
C ILE A 13 -4.42 -3.77 -2.09
N ARG A 14 -4.21 -3.77 -0.78
CA ARG A 14 -5.06 -3.00 0.14
C ARG A 14 -4.41 -1.65 0.41
N PHE A 15 -5.18 -0.61 0.20
CA PHE A 15 -4.79 0.77 0.50
C PHE A 15 -5.58 1.25 1.69
N VAL A 16 -4.91 1.90 2.63
CA VAL A 16 -5.50 2.38 3.86
C VAL A 16 -5.23 3.87 3.98
N GLY A 17 -6.24 4.63 4.32
CA GLY A 17 -6.04 6.07 4.48
C GLY A 17 -7.32 6.86 4.49
N GLU A 18 -7.18 8.15 4.27
CA GLU A 18 -8.30 9.06 4.15
C GLU A 18 -7.85 10.34 3.46
N LYS A 19 -8.76 10.93 2.68
CA LYS A 19 -8.51 12.15 1.92
C LYS A 19 -7.31 11.98 0.98
N ASP A 20 -6.22 12.70 1.24
CA ASP A 20 -5.03 12.69 0.39
C ASP A 20 -3.88 11.87 0.95
N THR A 21 -4.07 11.26 2.12
CA THR A 21 -3.02 10.48 2.79
C THR A 21 -3.35 8.99 2.68
N TRP A 22 -2.70 8.31 1.77
CA TRP A 22 -2.95 6.89 1.51
C TRP A 22 -1.67 6.08 1.67
N TRP A 23 -1.84 4.90 2.27
CA TRP A 23 -0.76 3.94 2.52
C TRP A 23 -1.15 2.60 1.93
N ALA A 24 -0.17 1.79 1.55
CA ALA A 24 -0.44 0.42 1.10
C ALA A 24 0.10 -0.58 2.12
N ILE A 25 -0.57 -1.71 2.24
CA ILE A 25 -0.14 -2.76 3.16
C ILE A 25 1.10 -3.45 2.60
N ALA A 26 2.16 -3.48 3.39
CA ALA A 26 3.49 -3.94 2.95
C ALA A 26 3.49 -5.39 2.48
N THR A 27 2.75 -6.28 3.15
CA THR A 27 2.67 -7.68 2.71
C THR A 27 2.11 -7.83 1.31
N ASP A 28 1.13 -7.02 0.95
CA ASP A 28 0.54 -7.07 -0.38
C ASP A 28 1.55 -6.61 -1.44
N ILE A 29 2.29 -5.54 -1.13
CA ILE A 29 3.32 -5.03 -2.04
C ILE A 29 4.43 -6.07 -2.22
N ALA A 30 4.85 -6.70 -1.13
CA ALA A 30 5.89 -7.73 -1.19
C ALA A 30 5.49 -8.88 -2.10
N LYS A 31 4.24 -9.35 -1.98
CA LYS A 31 3.73 -10.43 -2.82
C LYS A 31 3.65 -10.02 -4.28
N ALA A 32 3.16 -8.81 -4.54
CA ALA A 32 3.01 -8.33 -5.91
C ALA A 32 4.36 -8.16 -6.61
N LEU A 33 5.41 -7.80 -5.87
CA LEU A 33 6.73 -7.55 -6.42
C LEU A 33 7.70 -8.73 -6.25
N ASP A 34 7.20 -9.89 -5.82
CA ASP A 34 7.97 -11.13 -5.67
C ASP A 34 9.13 -11.01 -4.67
N TYR A 35 8.95 -10.24 -3.62
CA TYR A 35 9.87 -10.27 -2.48
C TYR A 35 9.73 -11.59 -1.73
N VAL A 36 10.81 -12.08 -1.17
CA VAL A 36 10.81 -13.32 -0.39
C VAL A 36 9.83 -13.20 0.78
N SER A 37 9.78 -12.02 1.40
CA SER A 37 8.89 -11.77 2.53
C SER A 37 8.70 -10.26 2.70
N ALA A 38 7.68 -9.89 3.50
CA ALA A 38 7.49 -8.49 3.87
C ALA A 38 8.70 -7.94 4.65
N GLU A 39 9.35 -8.79 5.46
CA GLU A 39 10.53 -8.36 6.21
C GLU A 39 11.67 -7.97 5.30
N HIS A 40 11.90 -8.72 4.21
CA HIS A 40 12.92 -8.37 3.22
C HIS A 40 12.64 -7.01 2.60
N LEU A 41 11.39 -6.77 2.23
CA LEU A 41 10.99 -5.49 1.68
C LEU A 41 11.19 -4.36 2.69
N LEU A 42 10.73 -4.56 3.92
CA LEU A 42 10.77 -3.51 4.94
C LEU A 42 12.18 -3.07 5.29
N ARG A 43 13.16 -3.96 5.20
CA ARG A 43 14.56 -3.60 5.45
C ARG A 43 15.10 -2.59 4.45
N ARG A 44 14.51 -2.53 3.27
CA ARG A 44 14.93 -1.60 2.21
C ARG A 44 14.23 -0.25 2.28
N ILE A 45 13.23 -0.13 3.15
CA ILE A 45 12.40 1.07 3.20
C ILE A 45 12.81 1.94 4.38
N PRO A 46 13.17 3.22 4.15
CA PRO A 46 13.46 4.13 5.25
C PRO A 46 12.31 4.25 6.22
N GLY A 47 12.63 4.43 7.51
CA GLY A 47 11.63 4.51 8.56
C GLY A 47 10.56 5.58 8.34
N LYS A 48 10.93 6.68 7.69
CA LYS A 48 9.99 7.77 7.43
C LYS A 48 8.90 7.41 6.42
N TYR A 49 9.05 6.31 5.69
CA TYR A 49 8.08 5.88 4.67
C TYR A 49 7.29 4.65 5.08
N LYS A 50 7.45 4.19 6.30
CA LYS A 50 6.72 3.03 6.80
C LYS A 50 6.20 3.29 8.20
N THR A 51 5.07 2.66 8.51
CA THR A 51 4.49 2.72 9.86
C THR A 51 3.79 1.40 10.16
N LYS A 52 3.50 1.18 11.41
CA LYS A 52 2.78 -0.01 11.85
C LYS A 52 1.45 0.44 12.42
N LYS A 53 0.36 -0.20 12.00
CA LYS A 53 -0.96 0.20 12.43
C LYS A 53 -1.89 -0.99 12.59
N LEU A 54 -2.74 -0.93 13.60
CA LEU A 54 -3.80 -1.91 13.81
C LEU A 54 -4.96 -1.60 12.86
N ILE A 55 -5.30 -2.57 12.02
CA ILE A 55 -6.43 -2.46 11.10
C ILE A 55 -7.58 -3.28 11.68
N PRO A 56 -8.71 -2.64 12.06
CA PRO A 56 -9.82 -3.37 12.65
C PRO A 56 -10.40 -4.37 11.68
N ARG A 57 -10.77 -5.53 12.20
CA ARG A 57 -11.39 -6.57 11.40
C ARG A 57 -12.90 -6.34 11.39
N ASN A 58 -13.48 -6.20 10.20
CA ASN A 58 -14.93 -6.01 10.02
C ASN A 58 -15.49 -4.86 10.87
N GLY A 59 -14.68 -3.85 11.16
CA GLY A 59 -15.13 -2.71 11.92
C GLY A 59 -15.36 -2.96 13.40
N ILE A 60 -14.99 -4.11 13.92
CA ILE A 60 -15.16 -4.44 15.33
C ILE A 60 -13.98 -3.93 16.12
N SER A 61 -14.25 -3.04 17.06
CA SER A 61 -13.23 -2.46 17.92
C SER A 61 -12.54 -3.54 18.77
N GLY A 62 -11.22 -3.46 18.84
CA GLY A 62 -10.44 -4.41 19.62
C GLY A 62 -10.14 -5.70 18.90
N GLN A 63 -10.76 -5.94 17.76
CA GLN A 63 -10.44 -7.08 16.90
C GLN A 63 -9.79 -6.56 15.63
N GLY A 64 -8.60 -7.04 15.38
CA GLY A 64 -7.88 -6.60 14.20
C GLY A 64 -6.47 -7.16 14.21
N ARG A 65 -5.69 -6.73 13.26
CA ARG A 65 -4.34 -7.20 13.07
C ARG A 65 -3.44 -6.01 12.79
N GLU A 66 -2.22 -6.07 13.30
CA GLU A 66 -1.23 -5.06 12.98
C GLU A 66 -0.60 -5.34 11.63
N PHE A 67 -0.49 -4.29 10.82
CA PHE A 67 0.16 -4.35 9.52
C PHE A 67 1.19 -3.25 9.41
N TYR A 68 2.28 -3.53 8.72
CA TYR A 68 3.16 -2.48 8.26
C TYR A 68 2.54 -1.84 7.02
N LEU A 69 2.57 -0.51 6.98
CA LEU A 69 2.04 0.28 5.88
C LEU A 69 3.18 1.06 5.24
N LEU A 70 3.12 1.20 3.92
CA LEU A 70 4.09 1.97 3.16
C LEU A 70 3.46 3.21 2.58
N LYS A 71 4.10 4.36 2.76
CA LYS A 71 3.77 5.57 2.02
C LYS A 71 4.15 5.42 0.56
N GLU A 72 3.58 6.27 -0.28
CA GLU A 72 3.85 6.24 -1.72
C GLU A 72 5.34 6.21 -2.04
N PRO A 73 6.20 7.08 -1.47
CA PRO A 73 7.64 6.98 -1.74
C PRO A 73 8.24 5.64 -1.31
N GLY A 74 7.72 5.04 -0.25
CA GLY A 74 8.17 3.71 0.18
C GLY A 74 7.82 2.63 -0.82
N ILE A 75 6.64 2.71 -1.44
CA ILE A 75 6.23 1.78 -2.48
C ILE A 75 7.20 1.88 -3.67
N TYR A 76 7.57 3.10 -4.06
CA TYR A 76 8.51 3.29 -5.18
C TYR A 76 9.91 2.78 -4.85
N LYS A 77 10.34 2.88 -3.60
CA LYS A 77 11.59 2.24 -3.16
C LYS A 77 11.52 0.72 -3.32
N ALA A 78 10.37 0.14 -2.98
CA ALA A 78 10.16 -1.30 -3.16
C ALA A 78 10.23 -1.70 -4.64
N VAL A 79 9.69 -0.87 -5.52
CA VAL A 79 9.76 -1.10 -6.96
C VAL A 79 11.23 -1.12 -7.42
N PHE A 80 12.03 -0.16 -6.96
CA PHE A 80 13.44 -0.10 -7.31
C PHE A 80 14.21 -1.35 -6.88
N GLY A 81 13.87 -1.90 -5.72
CA GLY A 81 14.54 -3.09 -5.21
C GLY A 81 14.02 -4.40 -5.78
N SER A 82 12.96 -4.36 -6.58
CA SER A 82 12.36 -5.56 -7.14
C SER A 82 13.08 -5.98 -8.41
N HIS A 83 13.20 -7.31 -8.60
CA HIS A 83 13.76 -7.87 -9.84
C HIS A 83 12.65 -8.34 -10.78
N LYS A 84 11.39 -8.09 -10.43
CA LYS A 84 10.26 -8.51 -11.26
C LYS A 84 10.19 -7.66 -12.53
N PRO A 85 10.05 -8.28 -13.72
CA PRO A 85 9.99 -7.51 -14.97
C PRO A 85 8.84 -6.49 -15.00
N GLU A 86 7.74 -6.77 -14.33
CA GLU A 86 6.56 -5.91 -14.35
C GLU A 86 6.58 -4.84 -13.26
N ALA A 87 7.70 -4.67 -12.56
CA ALA A 87 7.77 -3.71 -11.44
C ALA A 87 7.49 -2.27 -11.88
N GLU A 88 7.98 -1.88 -13.07
CA GLU A 88 7.71 -0.53 -13.59
C GLU A 88 6.23 -0.33 -13.89
N GLN A 89 5.59 -1.33 -14.46
CA GLN A 89 4.15 -1.27 -14.71
C GLN A 89 3.37 -1.18 -13.40
N PHE A 90 3.83 -1.88 -12.37
CA PHE A 90 3.23 -1.80 -11.04
C PHE A 90 3.35 -0.38 -10.49
N GLN A 91 4.50 0.25 -10.66
CA GLN A 91 4.71 1.63 -10.20
C GLN A 91 3.71 2.59 -10.85
N ASP A 92 3.53 2.49 -12.16
CA ASP A 92 2.59 3.33 -12.89
C ASP A 92 1.16 3.10 -12.40
N TRP A 93 0.82 1.84 -12.16
CA TRP A 93 -0.51 1.47 -11.66
C TRP A 93 -0.75 2.06 -10.26
N VAL A 94 0.22 1.95 -9.36
CA VAL A 94 0.11 2.51 -8.00
C VAL A 94 -0.12 4.01 -8.07
N TYR A 95 0.65 4.69 -8.91
CA TYR A 95 0.51 6.13 -9.07
C TYR A 95 -0.92 6.50 -9.46
N GLN A 96 -1.47 5.81 -10.45
CA GLN A 96 -2.82 6.07 -10.93
C GLN A 96 -3.87 5.79 -9.85
N VAL A 97 -3.73 4.68 -9.13
CA VAL A 97 -4.66 4.33 -8.07
C VAL A 97 -4.67 5.40 -6.97
N ILE A 98 -3.49 5.79 -6.51
CA ILE A 98 -3.42 6.80 -5.43
C ILE A 98 -3.99 8.13 -5.90
N GLN A 99 -3.75 8.52 -7.14
CA GLN A 99 -4.35 9.74 -7.68
C GLN A 99 -5.87 9.67 -7.69
N GLN A 100 -6.43 8.53 -8.07
CA GLN A 100 -7.87 8.34 -8.05
C GLN A 100 -8.45 8.39 -6.64
N LEU A 101 -7.77 7.76 -5.68
CA LEU A 101 -8.22 7.77 -4.30
C LEU A 101 -8.24 9.20 -3.73
N ARG A 102 -7.22 9.99 -4.01
CA ARG A 102 -7.16 11.39 -3.58
C ARG A 102 -8.26 12.22 -4.24
N LYS A 103 -8.49 11.99 -5.51
CA LYS A 103 -9.49 12.72 -6.28
C LYS A 103 -10.90 12.43 -5.79
N GLN A 104 -11.20 11.16 -5.50
CA GLN A 104 -12.50 10.78 -4.97
C GLN A 104 -12.74 11.42 -3.60
N ALA A 105 -11.74 11.42 -2.74
CA ALA A 105 -11.84 12.05 -1.43
C ALA A 105 -12.05 13.57 -1.57
N GLY A 106 -11.36 14.22 -2.50
CA GLY A 106 -11.52 15.64 -2.75
C GLY A 106 -12.91 15.99 -3.24
N LEU A 107 -13.49 15.15 -4.10
CA LEU A 107 -14.85 15.38 -4.61
C LEU A 107 -15.91 15.28 -3.52
N GLN A 108 -15.65 14.52 -2.47
CA GLN A 108 -16.58 14.37 -1.36
C GLN A 108 -16.65 15.61 -0.48
N GLU A 109 -15.71 16.50 -0.59
CA GLU A 109 -15.67 17.72 0.22
C GLU A 109 -16.54 18.84 -0.35
N TYR A 110 -17.03 18.68 -1.55
CA TYR A 110 -17.95 19.63 -2.18
C TYR A 110 -19.40 19.18 -1.96
#